data_8e40498ae16022e1241e5e8454505df5
#
_entry.id   8e40498ae16022e1241e5e8454505df5
#
_cell.length_a   1.000
_cell.length_b   1.000
_cell.length_c   1.000
_cell.angle_alpha   90.00
_cell.angle_beta   90.00
_cell.angle_gamma   90.00
#
_symmetry.space_group_name_H-M   'P 1'
#
loop_
_entity.id
_entity.type
_entity.pdbx_description
1 polymer ?
#
loop_
_entity_poly.entity_id
_entity_poly.type
_entity_poly.pdbx_seq_one_letter_code
_entity_poly.pdbx_strand_id
1 'polypeptide(L)'
;MQEGTQNAPESLCGTRCDHLSEMPEGEHQKTGRKAREREEIRLSENPSHLLSKEGFAMYIGKTVDAIVSMAKAGKLPAVYMADPLKPGGNAELYINRKAWDEACDRLIENAPQEWHDWENRLFLFKPTSGRRNRNISGKAA
;
A
#
# COMPACT_ATOMS: atom_id res chain seq x y z
N MET A 1 -35.99 56.32 -43.06
CA MET A 1 -37.32 55.76 -43.32
C MET A 1 -37.51 54.61 -42.39
N GLN A 2 -38.22 54.89 -41.34
CA GLN A 2 -39.48 54.31 -40.87
C GLN A 2 -39.19 52.97 -40.14
N GLU A 3 -39.31 52.99 -38.85
CA GLU A 3 -40.53 52.81 -38.01
C GLU A 3 -40.94 51.33 -38.03
N GLY A 4 -41.24 50.69 -37.02
CA GLY A 4 -41.82 51.09 -35.77
C GLY A 4 -42.04 49.88 -34.87
N THR A 5 -42.22 50.28 -33.68
CA THR A 5 -43.28 49.93 -32.73
C THR A 5 -43.34 48.51 -32.18
N GLN A 6 -43.04 48.39 -30.89
CA GLN A 6 -43.96 48.27 -29.75
C GLN A 6 -44.87 47.06 -29.77
N ASN A 7 -44.76 46.21 -28.83
CA ASN A 7 -45.74 46.05 -27.76
C ASN A 7 -45.37 44.96 -26.76
N ALA A 8 -45.21 45.38 -25.54
CA ALA A 8 -45.58 44.56 -24.44
C ALA A 8 -47.08 44.65 -24.21
N PRO A 9 -47.71 43.67 -23.65
CA PRO A 9 -48.47 43.95 -22.46
C PRO A 9 -48.27 42.95 -21.32
N GLU A 10 -48.22 43.55 -20.16
CA GLU A 10 -48.59 43.00 -18.89
C GLU A 10 -49.91 42.26 -18.91
N SER A 11 -50.01 41.24 -18.08
CA SER A 11 -51.20 40.91 -17.27
C SER A 11 -50.88 39.69 -16.45
N LEU A 12 -50.64 39.82 -15.17
CA LEU A 12 -51.57 39.82 -14.06
C LEU A 12 -52.33 38.52 -13.84
N CYS A 13 -52.24 38.14 -12.62
CA CYS A 13 -53.07 37.20 -11.84
C CYS A 13 -52.46 35.81 -11.71
N GLY A 14 -51.93 35.46 -10.60
CA GLY A 14 -52.67 35.38 -9.36
C GLY A 14 -53.46 34.09 -9.32
N THR A 15 -52.81 33.02 -8.93
CA THR A 15 -53.53 31.98 -8.19
C THR A 15 -52.55 31.26 -7.29
N ARG A 16 -52.73 31.49 -6.00
CA ARG A 16 -52.24 30.60 -4.96
C ARG A 16 -52.73 29.18 -5.27
N CYS A 17 -51.81 28.32 -5.45
CA CYS A 17 -52.08 26.92 -5.22
C CYS A 17 -51.06 26.43 -4.16
N ASP A 18 -51.50 26.54 -2.96
CA ASP A 18 -50.99 25.73 -1.87
C ASP A 18 -51.25 24.27 -2.26
N HIS A 19 -50.26 23.64 -2.81
CA HIS A 19 -50.20 22.20 -2.87
C HIS A 19 -48.87 21.78 -2.31
N LEU A 20 -48.87 21.57 -0.99
CA LEU A 20 -47.91 20.78 -0.28
C LEU A 20 -48.07 19.34 -0.76
N SER A 21 -47.45 19.04 -1.89
CA SER A 21 -47.20 17.68 -2.30
C SER A 21 -45.93 17.22 -1.63
N GLU A 22 -46.10 16.34 -0.70
CA GLU A 22 -45.07 15.52 -0.15
C GLU A 22 -44.13 15.08 -1.25
N MET A 23 -42.88 15.53 -1.17
CA MET A 23 -41.81 14.96 -1.93
C MET A 23 -41.58 13.54 -1.39
N PRO A 24 -41.65 12.52 -2.23
CA PRO A 24 -41.17 11.21 -1.81
C PRO A 24 -39.69 11.36 -1.54
N GLU A 25 -39.28 11.02 -0.34
CA GLU A 25 -37.88 10.84 0.01
C GLU A 25 -37.28 9.88 -1.03
N GLY A 26 -36.53 10.44 -1.96
CA GLY A 26 -35.76 9.68 -2.90
C GLY A 26 -34.76 8.88 -2.09
N GLU A 27 -35.03 7.61 -1.94
CA GLU A 27 -34.05 6.63 -1.54
C GLU A 27 -32.83 6.85 -2.43
N HIS A 28 -31.81 7.43 -1.86
CA HIS A 28 -30.48 7.38 -2.43
C HIS A 28 -30.10 5.91 -2.47
N GLN A 29 -30.48 5.26 -3.55
CA GLN A 29 -29.86 4.00 -3.93
C GLN A 29 -28.37 4.32 -4.12
N LYS A 30 -27.63 4.15 -3.03
CA LYS A 30 -26.21 3.92 -3.12
C LYS A 30 -26.08 2.70 -4.02
N THR A 31 -25.85 2.94 -5.29
CA THR A 31 -25.34 1.92 -6.18
C THR A 31 -23.99 1.51 -5.63
N GLY A 32 -24.07 0.55 -4.72
CA GLY A 32 -22.90 -0.11 -4.20
C GLY A 32 -22.18 -0.65 -5.43
N ARG A 33 -21.09 -0.01 -5.83
CA ARG A 33 -20.14 -0.63 -6.72
C ARG A 33 -19.83 -1.96 -6.06
N LYS A 34 -20.36 -3.05 -6.61
CA LYS A 34 -19.97 -4.39 -6.24
C LYS A 34 -18.46 -4.36 -6.25
N ALA A 35 -17.87 -4.44 -5.06
CA ALA A 35 -16.43 -4.60 -4.94
C ALA A 35 -16.13 -5.80 -5.82
N ARG A 36 -15.42 -5.58 -6.93
CA ARG A 36 -14.92 -6.68 -7.74
C ARG A 36 -14.13 -7.52 -6.75
N GLU A 37 -14.63 -8.70 -6.48
CA GLU A 37 -13.93 -9.71 -5.72
C GLU A 37 -12.57 -9.82 -6.37
N ARG A 38 -11.53 -9.34 -5.68
CA ARG A 38 -10.19 -9.35 -6.21
C ARG A 38 -9.79 -10.80 -6.24
N GLU A 39 -9.58 -11.31 -7.44
CA GLU A 39 -9.06 -12.64 -7.62
C GLU A 39 -7.78 -12.80 -6.78
N GLU A 40 -7.78 -13.78 -5.90
CA GLU A 40 -6.67 -14.01 -4.97
C GLU A 40 -5.46 -14.49 -5.77
N ILE A 41 -4.44 -13.65 -5.81
CA ILE A 41 -3.18 -13.98 -6.49
C ILE A 41 -2.46 -15.02 -5.64
N ARG A 42 -2.19 -16.19 -6.22
CA ARG A 42 -1.41 -17.24 -5.58
C ARG A 42 -0.03 -17.35 -6.20
N LEU A 43 0.96 -17.45 -5.34
CA LEU A 43 2.32 -17.68 -5.80
C LEU A 43 2.43 -19.14 -6.30
N SER A 44 3.04 -19.33 -7.47
CA SER A 44 3.29 -20.68 -8.00
C SER A 44 4.44 -21.36 -7.26
N GLU A 45 4.51 -22.69 -7.33
CA GLU A 45 5.62 -23.47 -6.75
C GLU A 45 6.98 -23.05 -7.33
N ASN A 46 7.01 -22.75 -8.63
CA ASN A 46 8.19 -22.24 -9.31
C ASN A 46 7.93 -20.83 -9.84
N PRO A 47 8.08 -19.81 -9.00
CA PRO A 47 7.83 -18.43 -9.39
C PRO A 47 8.90 -17.93 -10.37
N SER A 48 8.47 -17.07 -11.28
CA SER A 48 9.35 -16.40 -12.25
C SER A 48 10.47 -15.61 -11.55
N HIS A 49 11.55 -15.33 -12.28
CA HIS A 49 12.60 -14.43 -11.78
C HIS A 49 12.13 -13.00 -11.59
N LEU A 50 11.15 -12.57 -12.39
CA LEU A 50 10.48 -11.30 -12.23
C LEU A 50 9.10 -11.52 -11.63
N LEU A 51 8.84 -10.90 -10.51
CA LEU A 51 7.56 -10.95 -9.81
C LEU A 51 6.91 -9.57 -9.82
N SER A 52 5.59 -9.55 -9.92
CA SER A 52 4.81 -8.34 -9.64
C SER A 52 4.97 -7.91 -8.20
N LYS A 53 4.61 -6.67 -7.88
CA LYS A 53 4.65 -6.18 -6.49
C LYS A 53 3.82 -7.03 -5.54
N GLU A 54 2.68 -7.55 -6.00
CA GLU A 54 1.80 -8.45 -5.24
C GLU A 54 2.46 -9.82 -5.03
N GLY A 55 3.01 -10.41 -6.10
CA GLY A 55 3.70 -11.69 -6.02
C GLY A 55 4.94 -11.63 -5.13
N PHE A 56 5.71 -10.56 -5.21
CA PHE A 56 6.88 -10.37 -4.37
C PHE A 56 6.52 -10.10 -2.91
N ALA A 57 5.42 -9.37 -2.66
CA ALA A 57 4.89 -9.17 -1.32
C ALA A 57 4.55 -10.51 -0.63
N MET A 58 3.92 -11.41 -1.36
CA MET A 58 3.64 -12.79 -0.89
C MET A 58 4.92 -13.59 -0.68
N TYR A 59 5.90 -13.45 -1.57
CA TYR A 59 7.16 -14.18 -1.50
C TYR A 59 7.95 -13.87 -0.23
N ILE A 60 8.03 -12.61 0.15
CA ILE A 60 8.79 -12.19 1.35
C ILE A 60 7.93 -11.94 2.59
N GLY A 61 6.61 -12.10 2.50
CA GLY A 61 5.68 -11.93 3.62
C GLY A 61 5.52 -10.48 4.08
N LYS A 62 5.52 -9.51 3.15
CA LYS A 62 5.30 -8.10 3.43
C LYS A 62 4.05 -7.57 2.72
N THR A 63 3.56 -6.42 3.14
CA THR A 63 2.44 -5.75 2.46
C THR A 63 2.91 -5.13 1.14
N VAL A 64 1.99 -5.01 0.19
CA VAL A 64 2.28 -4.38 -1.12
C VAL A 64 2.76 -2.94 -0.96
N ASP A 65 2.18 -2.19 -0.03
CA ASP A 65 2.60 -0.80 0.24
C ASP A 65 4.03 -0.72 0.78
N ALA A 66 4.43 -1.68 1.61
CA ALA A 66 5.82 -1.78 2.07
C ALA A 66 6.78 -2.05 0.92
N ILE A 67 6.41 -2.94 -0.02
CA ILE A 67 7.21 -3.21 -1.22
C ILE A 67 7.37 -1.97 -2.09
N VAL A 68 6.28 -1.26 -2.35
CA VAL A 68 6.31 -0.01 -3.14
C VAL A 68 7.21 1.04 -2.46
N SER A 69 7.10 1.17 -1.15
CA SER A 69 7.93 2.10 -0.38
C SER A 69 9.42 1.73 -0.42
N MET A 70 9.74 0.44 -0.31
CA MET A 70 11.11 -0.06 -0.42
C MET A 70 11.68 0.14 -1.84
N ALA A 71 10.85 -0.08 -2.87
CA ALA A 71 11.26 0.15 -4.25
C ALA A 71 11.55 1.62 -4.53
N LYS A 72 10.70 2.53 -4.06
CA LYS A 72 10.91 3.98 -4.14
C LYS A 72 12.15 4.44 -3.40
N ALA A 73 12.47 3.80 -2.29
CA ALA A 73 13.69 4.06 -1.52
C ALA A 73 14.96 3.43 -2.14
N GLY A 74 14.85 2.72 -3.27
CA GLY A 74 15.97 2.05 -3.92
C GLY A 74 16.54 0.84 -3.16
N LYS A 75 15.77 0.25 -2.28
CA LYS A 75 16.18 -0.91 -1.45
C LYS A 75 15.88 -2.27 -2.08
N LEU A 76 15.25 -2.28 -3.23
CA LEU A 76 14.87 -3.49 -3.95
C LEU A 76 15.44 -3.48 -5.38
N PRO A 77 15.79 -4.65 -5.93
CA PRO A 77 16.12 -4.79 -7.35
C PRO A 77 14.83 -4.71 -8.19
N ALA A 78 14.26 -3.52 -8.25
CA ALA A 78 12.98 -3.24 -8.87
C ALA A 78 13.15 -2.51 -10.19
N VAL A 79 12.27 -2.81 -11.14
CA VAL A 79 12.19 -2.18 -12.45
C VAL A 79 10.75 -1.73 -12.71
N TYR A 80 10.59 -0.50 -13.18
CA TYR A 80 9.30 -0.01 -13.65
C TYR A 80 9.19 -0.27 -15.15
N MET A 81 8.23 -1.09 -15.52
CA MET A 81 7.94 -1.38 -16.92
C MET A 81 6.77 -0.50 -17.38
N ALA A 82 7.07 0.44 -18.27
CA ALA A 82 6.06 1.24 -18.94
C ALA A 82 5.63 0.56 -20.25
N ASP A 83 4.34 0.60 -20.55
CA ASP A 83 3.85 0.15 -21.84
C ASP A 83 4.23 1.17 -22.94
N PRO A 84 5.06 0.79 -23.91
CA PRO A 84 5.48 1.71 -24.97
C PRO A 84 4.33 2.15 -25.88
N LEU A 85 3.23 1.41 -25.91
CA LEU A 85 2.04 1.71 -26.70
C LEU A 85 1.10 2.69 -25.98
N LYS A 86 1.31 2.93 -24.69
CA LYS A 86 0.53 3.84 -23.86
C LYS A 86 1.43 4.81 -23.12
N PRO A 87 2.07 5.76 -23.81
CA PRO A 87 2.91 6.75 -23.16
C PRO A 87 2.04 7.58 -22.20
N GLY A 88 2.42 7.60 -20.93
CA GLY A 88 1.65 8.25 -19.84
C GLY A 88 0.75 7.31 -19.03
N GLY A 89 0.73 6.01 -19.35
CA GLY A 89 0.13 4.98 -18.50
C GLY A 89 0.93 4.76 -17.22
N ASN A 90 0.31 4.12 -16.25
CA ASN A 90 1.01 3.71 -15.02
C ASN A 90 2.02 2.61 -15.36
N ALA A 91 3.28 2.87 -15.06
CA ALA A 91 4.30 1.84 -15.15
C ALA A 91 4.08 0.78 -14.08
N GLU A 92 4.12 -0.48 -14.46
CA GLU A 92 4.03 -1.59 -13.52
C GLU A 92 5.39 -1.85 -12.86
N LEU A 93 5.35 -2.14 -11.57
CA LEU A 93 6.52 -2.45 -10.77
C LEU A 93 6.78 -3.96 -10.76
N TYR A 94 7.94 -4.35 -11.26
CA TYR A 94 8.44 -5.71 -11.20
C TYR A 94 9.72 -5.78 -10.37
N ILE A 95 9.86 -6.84 -9.61
CA ILE A 95 11.02 -7.06 -8.73
C ILE A 95 11.76 -8.32 -9.17
N ASN A 96 13.07 -8.23 -9.27
CA ASN A 96 13.92 -9.37 -9.60
C ASN A 96 14.14 -10.23 -8.35
N ARG A 97 13.42 -11.35 -8.25
CA ARG A 97 13.53 -12.30 -7.16
C ARG A 97 14.93 -12.88 -7.01
N LYS A 98 15.54 -13.29 -8.12
CA LYS A 98 16.86 -13.92 -8.09
C LYS A 98 17.93 -12.98 -7.53
N ALA A 99 17.96 -11.75 -7.97
CA ALA A 99 18.89 -10.75 -7.44
C ALA A 99 18.65 -10.46 -5.95
N TRP A 100 17.40 -10.53 -5.51
CA TRP A 100 17.06 -10.41 -4.09
C TRP A 100 17.59 -11.58 -3.28
N ASP A 101 17.37 -12.82 -3.73
CA ASP A 101 17.85 -14.03 -3.05
C ASP A 101 19.39 -14.02 -2.92
N GLU A 102 20.09 -13.73 -4.01
CA GLU A 102 21.56 -13.60 -4.00
C GLU A 102 22.06 -12.48 -3.05
N ALA A 103 21.31 -11.39 -2.95
CA ALA A 103 21.63 -10.32 -2.01
C ALA A 103 21.40 -10.75 -0.55
N CYS A 104 20.35 -11.52 -0.29
CA CYS A 104 20.08 -12.08 1.03
C CYS A 104 21.18 -13.05 1.47
N ASP A 105 21.62 -13.92 0.58
CA ASP A 105 22.72 -14.86 0.87
C ASP A 105 24.00 -14.09 1.24
N ARG A 106 24.35 -13.07 0.46
CA ARG A 106 25.51 -12.22 0.78
C ARG A 106 25.36 -11.45 2.09
N LEU A 107 24.15 -11.01 2.43
CA LEU A 107 23.88 -10.34 3.70
C LEU A 107 24.10 -11.30 4.87
N ILE A 108 23.67 -12.55 4.73
CA ILE A 108 23.87 -13.58 5.76
C ILE A 108 25.36 -13.88 5.91
N GLU A 109 26.07 -14.11 4.80
CA GLU A 109 27.51 -14.40 4.83
C GLU A 109 28.35 -13.27 5.47
N ASN A 110 27.99 -12.02 5.21
CA ASN A 110 28.68 -10.86 5.76
C ASN A 110 28.13 -10.39 7.11
N ALA A 111 27.16 -11.10 7.68
CA ALA A 111 26.62 -10.75 8.98
C ALA A 111 27.67 -10.91 10.10
N PRO A 112 27.64 -10.09 11.15
CA PRO A 112 28.50 -10.24 12.31
C PRO A 112 28.37 -11.64 12.93
N GLN A 113 29.46 -12.17 13.49
CA GLN A 113 29.49 -13.50 14.11
C GLN A 113 28.38 -13.70 15.15
N GLU A 114 27.98 -12.65 15.83
CA GLU A 114 26.90 -12.68 16.80
C GLU A 114 25.55 -13.10 16.21
N TRP A 115 25.34 -12.85 14.91
CA TRP A 115 24.11 -13.23 14.20
C TRP A 115 24.13 -14.71 13.79
N HIS A 116 25.32 -15.26 13.56
CA HIS A 116 25.48 -16.68 13.23
C HIS A 116 25.30 -17.58 14.46
N ASP A 117 25.49 -17.04 15.65
CA ASP A 117 25.38 -17.77 16.92
C ASP A 117 23.94 -17.82 17.48
N TRP A 118 22.93 -17.62 16.61
CA TRP A 118 21.54 -17.57 17.02
C TRP A 118 21.02 -18.91 17.58
N GLU A 119 21.53 -20.05 17.10
CA GLU A 119 21.13 -21.37 17.58
C GLU A 119 21.51 -21.54 19.06
N ASN A 120 22.71 -21.16 19.42
CA ASN A 120 23.17 -21.20 20.81
C ASN A 120 22.33 -20.30 21.71
N ARG A 121 21.91 -19.14 21.20
CA ARG A 121 21.05 -18.23 21.95
C ARG A 121 19.62 -18.73 22.08
N LEU A 122 19.11 -19.41 21.06
CA LEU A 122 17.72 -19.87 21.04
C LEU A 122 17.55 -21.17 21.88
N PHE A 123 18.47 -22.12 21.77
CA PHE A 123 18.30 -23.45 22.36
C PHE A 123 19.21 -23.72 23.55
N LEU A 124 20.39 -23.16 23.59
CA LEU A 124 21.40 -23.43 24.59
C LEU A 124 21.61 -22.28 25.58
N PHE A 125 21.16 -21.11 25.25
CA PHE A 125 21.33 -19.94 26.09
C PHE A 125 20.37 -19.99 27.29
N LYS A 126 20.91 -20.35 28.43
CA LYS A 126 20.27 -20.07 29.72
C LYS A 126 20.70 -18.64 30.10
N PRO A 127 19.79 -17.68 30.21
CA PRO A 127 20.14 -16.36 30.69
C PRO A 127 20.72 -16.57 32.12
N THR A 128 22.02 -16.47 32.26
CA THR A 128 22.59 -16.30 33.57
C THR A 128 22.03 -14.98 34.07
N SER A 129 21.12 -15.07 35.04
CA SER A 129 20.67 -13.90 35.77
C SER A 129 21.94 -13.24 36.32
N GLY A 130 22.38 -12.21 35.62
CA GLY A 130 23.52 -11.42 36.03
C GLY A 130 23.24 -10.91 37.42
N ARG A 131 23.75 -11.62 38.42
CA ARG A 131 23.90 -11.09 39.73
C ARG A 131 24.73 -9.84 39.55
N ARG A 132 24.05 -8.69 39.48
CA ARG A 132 24.71 -7.40 39.61
C ARG A 132 25.44 -7.42 40.92
N ASN A 133 26.72 -7.74 40.83
CA ASN A 133 27.63 -7.63 41.97
C ASN A 133 27.75 -6.12 42.25
N ARG A 134 26.85 -5.63 43.10
CA ARG A 134 26.99 -4.32 43.71
C ARG A 134 28.06 -4.47 44.79
N ASN A 135 29.30 -4.57 44.38
CA ASN A 135 30.39 -4.26 45.25
C ASN A 135 30.46 -2.74 45.36
N ILE A 136 29.60 -2.24 46.23
CA ILE A 136 29.83 -0.97 46.84
C ILE A 136 30.88 -1.20 47.90
N SER A 137 32.12 -1.14 47.50
CA SER A 137 33.23 -1.02 48.43
C SER A 137 33.54 0.46 48.54
N GLY A 138 32.62 1.19 49.16
CA GLY A 138 32.92 2.48 49.73
C GLY A 138 33.48 2.26 51.14
N LYS A 139 34.75 2.41 51.27
CA LYS A 139 35.30 2.83 52.53
C LYS A 139 36.53 3.65 52.26
N ALA A 140 36.31 4.92 52.19
CA ALA A 140 37.32 5.89 52.51
C ALA A 140 37.47 5.88 54.05
N ALA A 141 38.66 5.69 54.48
CA ALA A 141 39.10 6.08 55.83
C ALA A 141 40.12 7.19 55.66
#